data_2bf2e263eac0bfaa31edddd1f247891f
#
_entry.id   2bf2e263eac0bfaa31edddd1f247891f
#
_cell.length_a   1.000
_cell.length_b   1.000
_cell.length_c   1.000
_cell.angle_alpha   90.00
_cell.angle_beta   90.00
_cell.angle_gamma   90.00
#
_symmetry.space_group_name_H-M   'P 1'
#
loop_
_entity.id
_entity.type
_entity.pdbx_description
1 polymer ?
#
loop_
_entity_poly.entity_id
_entity_poly.type
_entity_poly.pdbx_seq_one_letter_code
_entity_poly.pdbx_strand_id
1 'polypeptide(L)'
;VLAYCPKSERASMTYTDKKGDTYNWSIIMDVSGWKASTKYSTFAGADNPFAVFTNPDVTDGSVCVIVKESYGNALLPYLVDHYSTIYEIDYRYWNGNLIDFAAEKNADDLIFANNLSMIGSSLLIGKLAGIVG
;
A
#
# COMPACT_ATOMS: atom_id res chain seq x y z
N VAL A 1 -19.87 0.10 2.15
CA VAL A 1 -18.52 -0.11 2.68
C VAL A 1 -18.34 0.84 3.84
N LEU A 2 -17.88 0.32 4.98
CA LEU A 2 -17.36 1.13 6.09
C LEU A 2 -15.86 1.23 5.92
N ALA A 3 -15.31 2.43 5.97
CA ALA A 3 -13.88 2.67 5.91
C ALA A 3 -13.42 3.36 7.20
N TYR A 4 -12.25 2.95 7.71
CA TYR A 4 -11.55 3.69 8.74
C TYR A 4 -10.85 4.88 8.07
N CYS A 5 -11.03 6.06 8.64
CA CYS A 5 -10.28 7.24 8.23
C CYS A 5 -9.13 7.47 9.21
N PRO A 6 -7.89 7.71 8.73
CA PRO A 6 -6.79 8.10 9.61
C PRO A 6 -7.16 9.27 10.51
N LYS A 7 -6.61 9.31 11.72
CA LYS A 7 -6.84 10.40 12.68
C LYS A 7 -6.18 11.71 12.25
N SER A 8 -5.03 11.59 11.58
CA SER A 8 -4.32 12.74 11.07
C SER A 8 -4.98 13.30 9.81
N GLU A 9 -5.47 14.53 9.87
CA GLU A 9 -5.94 15.28 8.70
C GLU A 9 -4.80 15.73 7.77
N ARG A 10 -3.55 15.67 8.24
CA ARG A 10 -2.34 16.02 7.47
C ARG A 10 -1.72 14.83 6.77
N ALA A 11 -2.20 13.63 7.04
CA ALA A 11 -1.74 12.45 6.34
C ALA A 11 -2.08 12.54 4.85
N SER A 12 -1.16 12.14 4.02
CA SER A 12 -1.29 12.22 2.55
C SER A 12 -0.74 10.97 1.88
N MET A 13 -1.13 10.76 0.64
CA MET A 13 -0.56 9.70 -0.18
C MET A 13 -0.30 10.16 -1.62
N THR A 14 0.69 9.52 -2.21
CA THR A 14 0.90 9.50 -3.66
C THR A 14 0.91 8.05 -4.14
N TYR A 15 0.49 7.80 -5.37
CA TYR A 15 0.70 6.50 -5.99
C TYR A 15 1.36 6.66 -7.36
N THR A 16 2.08 5.64 -7.77
CA THR A 16 2.65 5.52 -9.12
C THR A 16 1.87 4.46 -9.87
N ASP A 17 1.38 4.82 -11.04
CA ASP A 17 0.60 3.92 -11.88
C ASP A 17 1.48 2.94 -12.68
N LYS A 18 0.86 2.06 -13.48
CA LYS A 18 1.55 1.06 -14.30
C LYS A 18 2.35 1.66 -15.47
N LYS A 19 2.19 2.96 -15.75
CA LYS A 19 2.96 3.69 -16.76
C LYS A 19 4.16 4.41 -16.15
N GLY A 20 4.23 4.48 -14.82
CA GLY A 20 5.26 5.19 -14.08
C GLY A 20 4.90 6.63 -13.72
N ASP A 21 3.68 7.07 -14.01
CA ASP A 21 3.21 8.40 -13.64
C ASP A 21 2.77 8.44 -12.17
N THR A 22 3.12 9.53 -11.47
CA THR A 22 2.83 9.69 -10.04
C THR A 22 1.75 10.74 -9.81
N TYR A 23 0.81 10.43 -8.94
CA TYR A 23 -0.36 11.24 -8.63
C TYR A 23 -0.54 11.42 -7.12
N ASN A 24 -0.95 12.62 -6.70
CA ASN A 24 -1.49 12.84 -5.36
C ASN A 24 -2.90 12.26 -5.29
N TRP A 25 -3.23 11.58 -4.20
CA TRP A 25 -4.52 10.93 -4.05
C TRP A 25 -5.03 10.97 -2.61
N SER A 26 -6.32 10.65 -2.43
CA SER A 26 -6.92 10.53 -1.10
C SER A 26 -6.69 9.12 -0.55
N ILE A 27 -6.28 9.01 0.71
CA ILE A 27 -6.12 7.71 1.41
C ILE A 27 -7.45 6.96 1.45
N ILE A 28 -8.54 7.68 1.69
CA ILE A 28 -9.91 7.20 1.56
C ILE A 28 -10.65 8.11 0.58
N MET A 29 -11.22 7.52 -0.45
CA MET A 29 -12.00 8.24 -1.46
C MET A 29 -13.50 8.10 -1.18
N ASP A 30 -14.26 9.18 -1.38
CA ASP A 30 -15.71 9.09 -1.41
C ASP A 30 -16.19 8.34 -2.67
N VAL A 31 -16.71 7.16 -2.45
CA VAL A 31 -17.28 6.30 -3.49
C VAL A 31 -18.79 6.11 -3.32
N SER A 32 -19.47 7.02 -2.62
CA SER A 32 -20.90 6.94 -2.33
C SER A 32 -21.74 6.78 -3.59
N GLY A 33 -21.38 7.49 -4.65
CA GLY A 33 -22.03 7.44 -5.97
C GLY A 33 -21.61 6.27 -6.87
N TRP A 34 -20.69 5.39 -6.43
CA TRP A 34 -20.16 4.34 -7.28
C TRP A 34 -20.98 3.05 -7.19
N LYS A 35 -20.86 2.18 -8.19
CA LYS A 35 -21.47 0.84 -8.17
C LYS A 35 -20.91 0.00 -7.03
N ALA A 36 -21.72 -0.88 -6.45
CA ALA A 36 -21.32 -1.73 -5.32
C ALA A 36 -20.03 -2.54 -5.61
N SER A 37 -19.87 -3.03 -6.83
CA SER A 37 -18.70 -3.81 -7.26
C SER A 37 -17.38 -3.03 -7.30
N THR A 38 -17.44 -1.69 -7.33
CA THR A 38 -16.25 -0.83 -7.42
C THR A 38 -15.97 -0.07 -6.12
N LYS A 39 -16.84 -0.17 -5.11
CA LYS A 39 -16.70 0.58 -3.85
C LYS A 39 -15.46 0.22 -3.03
N TYR A 40 -14.86 -0.95 -3.27
CA TYR A 40 -13.60 -1.32 -2.61
C TYR A 40 -12.43 -0.41 -3.02
N SER A 41 -12.50 0.22 -4.18
CA SER A 41 -11.51 1.21 -4.64
C SER A 41 -11.49 2.50 -3.81
N THR A 42 -12.31 2.60 -2.74
CA THR A 42 -12.20 3.67 -1.74
C THR A 42 -10.84 3.66 -1.03
N PHE A 43 -10.20 2.49 -0.92
CA PHE A 43 -8.98 2.33 -0.14
C PHE A 43 -7.73 2.58 -1.00
N ALA A 44 -6.86 3.48 -0.53
CA ALA A 44 -5.47 3.64 -1.00
C ALA A 44 -5.30 3.77 -2.54
N GLY A 45 -6.26 4.38 -3.23
CA GLY A 45 -6.18 4.56 -4.69
C GLY A 45 -6.30 3.26 -5.50
N ALA A 46 -6.80 2.16 -4.91
CA ALA A 46 -6.93 0.84 -5.50
C ALA A 46 -5.58 0.13 -5.80
N ASP A 47 -5.50 -0.65 -6.88
CA ASP A 47 -4.34 -1.50 -7.20
C ASP A 47 -3.32 -0.77 -8.07
N ASN A 48 -2.32 -0.18 -7.44
CA ASN A 48 -1.18 0.46 -8.10
C ASN A 48 0.12 -0.28 -7.77
N PRO A 49 1.14 -0.23 -8.63
CA PRO A 49 2.43 -0.87 -8.38
C PRO A 49 3.10 -0.40 -7.11
N PHE A 50 2.95 0.89 -6.80
CA PHE A 50 3.66 1.55 -5.72
C PHE A 50 2.87 2.75 -5.19
N ALA A 51 2.87 2.94 -3.87
CA ALA A 51 2.38 4.16 -3.27
C ALA A 51 3.22 4.56 -2.05
N VAL A 52 3.17 5.84 -1.70
CA VAL A 52 3.83 6.39 -0.52
C VAL A 52 2.79 7.12 0.31
N PHE A 53 2.74 6.79 1.60
CA PHE A 53 1.92 7.48 2.58
C PHE A 53 2.84 8.22 3.54
N THR A 54 2.49 9.44 3.89
CA THR A 54 3.22 10.24 4.87
C THR A 54 2.26 10.78 5.92
N ASN A 55 2.68 10.72 7.18
CA ASN A 55 1.93 11.28 8.28
C ASN A 55 2.84 12.18 9.14
N PRO A 56 2.78 13.51 8.99
CA PRO A 56 3.63 14.42 9.75
C PRO A 56 3.27 14.52 11.23
N ASP A 57 2.16 13.92 11.68
CA ASP A 57 1.78 13.85 13.09
C ASP A 57 2.47 12.69 13.83
N VAL A 58 3.02 11.71 13.09
CA VAL A 58 3.92 10.69 13.63
C VAL A 58 5.35 11.20 13.47
N THR A 59 6.00 11.56 14.56
CA THR A 59 7.25 12.32 14.55
C THR A 59 8.49 11.51 14.93
N ASP A 60 8.34 10.20 15.12
CA ASP A 60 9.42 9.30 15.50
C ASP A 60 10.33 8.88 14.32
N GLY A 61 9.95 9.25 13.09
CA GLY A 61 10.68 8.90 11.88
C GLY A 61 10.47 7.46 11.41
N SER A 62 9.52 6.73 12.00
CA SER A 62 9.26 5.33 11.69
C SER A 62 8.86 5.09 10.23
N VAL A 63 9.42 4.05 9.63
CA VAL A 63 9.24 3.67 8.23
C VAL A 63 8.74 2.24 8.12
N CYS A 64 7.65 2.03 7.40
CA CYS A 64 7.12 0.72 7.07
C CYS A 64 7.20 0.48 5.55
N VAL A 65 7.64 -0.70 5.14
CA VAL A 65 7.43 -1.22 3.79
C VAL A 65 6.38 -2.32 3.87
N ILE A 66 5.27 -2.14 3.15
CA ILE A 66 4.21 -3.16 3.08
C ILE A 66 4.11 -3.73 1.68
N VAL A 67 4.22 -5.04 1.59
CA VAL A 67 4.05 -5.83 0.36
C VAL A 67 2.70 -6.50 0.40
N LYS A 68 1.86 -6.22 -0.57
CA LYS A 68 0.46 -6.64 -0.55
C LYS A 68 -0.08 -6.98 -1.94
N GLU A 69 -1.26 -7.55 -1.97
CA GLU A 69 -2.19 -7.55 -3.10
C GLU A 69 -3.46 -6.75 -2.72
N SER A 70 -4.51 -6.78 -3.54
CA SER A 70 -5.68 -5.92 -3.39
C SER A 70 -6.34 -5.93 -2.00
N TYR A 71 -6.30 -7.05 -1.27
CA TYR A 71 -6.86 -7.11 0.09
C TYR A 71 -6.10 -6.25 1.10
N GLY A 72 -4.81 -6.02 0.87
CA GLY A 72 -3.99 -5.14 1.69
C GLY A 72 -4.38 -3.66 1.62
N ASN A 73 -5.10 -3.24 0.57
CA ASN A 73 -5.53 -1.84 0.41
C ASN A 73 -6.35 -1.35 1.62
N ALA A 74 -7.20 -2.19 2.18
CA ALA A 74 -8.04 -1.84 3.32
C ALA A 74 -7.27 -1.77 4.65
N LEU A 75 -6.05 -2.33 4.72
CA LEU A 75 -5.19 -2.26 5.91
C LEU A 75 -4.45 -0.92 6.00
N LEU A 76 -4.08 -0.34 4.86
CA LEU A 76 -3.25 0.86 4.79
C LEU A 76 -3.77 2.05 5.61
N PRO A 77 -5.07 2.40 5.58
CA PRO A 77 -5.59 3.50 6.39
C PRO A 77 -5.37 3.33 7.90
N TYR A 78 -5.33 2.08 8.39
CA TYR A 78 -5.03 1.81 9.80
C TYR A 78 -3.56 2.00 10.13
N LEU A 79 -2.66 1.65 9.21
CA LEU A 79 -1.21 1.77 9.41
C LEU A 79 -0.73 3.23 9.39
N VAL A 80 -1.42 4.10 8.66
CA VAL A 80 -1.04 5.53 8.52
C VAL A 80 -0.93 6.26 9.86
N ASP A 81 -1.71 5.86 10.86
CA ASP A 81 -1.61 6.47 12.20
C ASP A 81 -0.42 5.97 13.04
N HIS A 82 0.36 5.01 12.53
CA HIS A 82 1.44 4.35 13.27
C HIS A 82 2.84 4.55 12.69
N TYR A 83 2.95 5.10 11.48
CA TYR A 83 4.24 5.32 10.81
C TYR A 83 4.34 6.73 10.25
N SER A 84 5.55 7.31 10.32
CA SER A 84 5.85 8.58 9.65
C SER A 84 5.78 8.42 8.14
N THR A 85 6.24 7.29 7.61
CA THR A 85 6.21 6.96 6.18
C THR A 85 5.87 5.49 5.97
N ILE A 86 5.00 5.23 5.00
CA ILE A 86 4.71 3.87 4.54
C ILE A 86 4.98 3.81 3.05
N TYR A 87 5.78 2.85 2.62
CA TYR A 87 5.95 2.46 1.23
C TYR A 87 5.11 1.22 0.94
N GLU A 88 4.11 1.37 0.08
CA GLU A 88 3.26 0.29 -0.38
C GLU A 88 3.81 -0.29 -1.69
N ILE A 89 3.93 -1.60 -1.75
CA ILE A 89 4.37 -2.36 -2.92
C ILE A 89 3.31 -3.39 -3.27
N ASP A 90 2.74 -3.29 -4.46
CA ASP A 90 1.94 -4.37 -5.03
C ASP A 90 2.83 -5.27 -5.88
N TYR A 91 3.26 -6.39 -5.30
CA TYR A 91 4.20 -7.32 -5.93
C TYR A 91 3.71 -7.92 -7.26
N ARG A 92 2.43 -7.77 -7.59
CA ARG A 92 1.88 -8.21 -8.87
C ARG A 92 2.36 -7.35 -10.03
N TYR A 93 2.75 -6.10 -9.76
CA TYR A 93 3.06 -5.07 -10.74
C TYR A 93 4.40 -4.38 -10.53
N TRP A 94 4.97 -4.44 -9.34
CA TRP A 94 6.26 -3.85 -9.01
C TRP A 94 7.41 -4.80 -9.36
N ASN A 95 8.56 -4.27 -9.83
CA ASN A 95 9.68 -5.05 -10.39
C ASN A 95 11.04 -4.69 -9.74
N GLY A 96 11.06 -4.21 -8.51
CA GLY A 96 12.31 -3.92 -7.78
C GLY A 96 12.83 -5.13 -7.00
N ASN A 97 13.98 -4.96 -6.34
CA ASN A 97 14.44 -5.85 -5.28
C ASN A 97 13.94 -5.33 -3.93
N LEU A 98 13.11 -6.10 -3.26
CA LEU A 98 12.43 -5.69 -2.02
C LEU A 98 13.42 -5.48 -0.87
N ILE A 99 14.41 -6.35 -0.75
CA ILE A 99 15.39 -6.29 0.36
C ILE A 99 16.27 -5.05 0.23
N ASP A 100 16.77 -4.80 -0.98
CA ASP A 100 17.57 -3.60 -1.26
C ASP A 100 16.74 -2.33 -1.05
N PHE A 101 15.49 -2.33 -1.49
CA PHE A 101 14.58 -1.19 -1.32
C PHE A 101 14.31 -0.91 0.16
N ALA A 102 13.96 -1.94 0.96
CA ALA A 102 13.70 -1.78 2.38
C ALA A 102 14.94 -1.27 3.13
N ALA A 103 16.14 -1.77 2.77
CA ALA A 103 17.40 -1.30 3.33
C ALA A 103 17.68 0.17 2.94
N GLU A 104 17.49 0.55 1.66
CA GLU A 104 17.65 1.94 1.18
C GLU A 104 16.74 2.91 1.94
N LYS A 105 15.49 2.50 2.22
CA LYS A 105 14.52 3.33 2.94
C LYS A 105 14.69 3.29 4.46
N ASN A 106 15.65 2.53 4.99
CA ASN A 106 15.84 2.29 6.42
C ASN A 106 14.53 1.85 7.09
N ALA A 107 13.85 0.87 6.49
CA ALA A 107 12.56 0.41 6.98
C ALA A 107 12.71 -0.26 8.35
N ASP A 108 11.90 0.18 9.32
CA ASP A 108 11.81 -0.43 10.65
C ASP A 108 11.00 -1.73 10.57
N ASP A 109 9.97 -1.75 9.73
CA ASP A 109 9.08 -2.90 9.54
C ASP A 109 8.91 -3.26 8.07
N LEU A 110 8.94 -4.57 7.79
CA LEU A 110 8.58 -5.15 6.50
C LEU A 110 7.37 -6.07 6.68
N ILE A 111 6.21 -5.64 6.18
CA ILE A 111 4.94 -6.33 6.35
C ILE A 111 4.54 -7.02 5.05
N PHE A 112 4.14 -8.30 5.12
CA PHE A 112 3.51 -9.02 4.02
C PHE A 112 2.02 -9.22 4.31
N ALA A 113 1.16 -8.55 3.54
CA ALA A 113 -0.29 -8.60 3.71
C ALA A 113 -0.95 -9.27 2.49
N ASN A 114 -1.20 -10.56 2.60
CA ASN A 114 -1.78 -11.35 1.51
C ASN A 114 -3.02 -12.11 1.97
N ASN A 115 -3.97 -12.30 1.06
CA ASN A 115 -5.10 -13.18 1.35
C ASN A 115 -4.70 -14.66 1.23
N LEU A 116 -5.52 -15.51 1.85
CA LEU A 116 -5.25 -16.95 1.91
C LEU A 116 -5.24 -17.62 0.52
N SER A 117 -5.96 -17.07 -0.46
CA SER A 117 -6.01 -17.63 -1.82
C SER A 117 -4.68 -17.55 -2.57
N MET A 118 -3.77 -16.69 -2.11
CA MET A 118 -2.42 -16.62 -2.66
C MET A 118 -1.66 -17.96 -2.50
N ILE A 119 -1.86 -18.66 -1.38
CA ILE A 119 -1.13 -19.91 -1.07
C ILE A 119 -1.34 -20.98 -2.16
N GLY A 120 -2.51 -20.99 -2.82
CA GLY A 120 -2.81 -21.91 -3.91
C GLY A 120 -2.38 -21.42 -5.30
N SER A 121 -1.77 -20.23 -5.41
CA SER A 121 -1.43 -19.63 -6.70
C SER A 121 0.08 -19.63 -6.95
N SER A 122 0.56 -20.60 -7.73
CA SER A 122 1.98 -20.63 -8.16
C SER A 122 2.42 -19.35 -8.88
N LEU A 123 1.51 -18.70 -9.61
CA LEU A 123 1.78 -17.42 -10.29
C LEU A 123 2.06 -16.29 -9.28
N LEU A 124 1.22 -16.15 -8.27
CA LEU A 124 1.37 -15.09 -7.25
C LEU A 124 2.58 -15.34 -6.35
N ILE A 125 2.80 -16.59 -5.96
CA ILE A 125 4.00 -17.01 -5.21
C ILE A 125 5.26 -16.70 -6.04
N GLY A 126 5.27 -17.04 -7.34
CA GLY A 126 6.40 -16.76 -8.22
C GLY A 126 6.68 -15.26 -8.37
N LYS A 127 5.65 -14.42 -8.45
CA LYS A 127 5.82 -12.96 -8.49
C LYS A 127 6.40 -12.40 -7.18
N LEU A 128 5.89 -12.86 -6.04
CA LEU A 128 6.41 -12.45 -4.73
C LEU A 128 7.87 -12.88 -4.57
N ALA A 129 8.20 -14.14 -4.89
CA ALA A 129 9.56 -14.65 -4.86
C ALA A 129 10.50 -13.83 -5.77
N GLY A 130 10.02 -13.41 -6.93
CA GLY A 130 10.82 -12.63 -7.89
C GLY A 130 11.24 -11.24 -7.41
N ILE A 131 10.56 -10.65 -6.44
CA ILE A 131 10.95 -9.36 -5.85
C ILE A 131 11.77 -9.51 -4.56
N VAL A 132 11.76 -10.66 -3.93
CA VAL A 132 12.54 -10.93 -2.71
C VAL A 132 14.01 -11.27 -3.03
N GLY A 133 14.27 -11.72 -4.23
CA GLY A 133 15.63 -12.02 -4.73
C GLY A 133 15.82 -13.48 -5.06
#